data_319ee917e845cd71de354b0aff913ee6
#
_entry.id   319ee917e845cd71de354b0aff913ee6
#
_cell.length_a   1.000
_cell.length_b   1.000
_cell.length_c   1.000
_cell.angle_alpha   90.00
_cell.angle_beta   90.00
_cell.angle_gamma   90.00
#
_symmetry.space_group_name_H-M   'P 1'
#
loop_
_entity.id
_entity.type
_entity.pdbx_description
1 polymer ?
#
loop_
_entity_poly.entity_id
_entity_poly.type
_entity_poly.pdbx_seq_one_letter_code
_entity_poly.pdbx_strand_id
1 'polypeptide(L)'
;MPKQIKTNPHRAAAVILSVALAAGVPFQAASAKINSKLVEHKAFYEMQMGERLQNSHIVNINGMSAFAIERDCTGWRSIEDYMIQFVAESGGSDRVLSHFESWEADSGDKYSFDIMEESSFEGRKDFGGFVEIASGEDGNAYFTMEPDSAVKLPSGTVFPMQHVRNILDHAEAGKKIIGATVFTGAEPDSALMRTSTVVGGWRDEPATGLGELAEEGYWQINVAYFKPSSTSAEPEYEIQFSMQANGLVREYEINYGDFSIMANLKSVEPVESVSCS
;
A
#
# COMPACT_ATOMS: atom_id res chain seq x y z
N MET A 1 3.40 -29.71 17.71
CA MET A 1 1.94 -29.65 17.83
C MET A 1 1.58 -28.35 18.52
N PRO A 2 1.19 -27.30 17.83
CA PRO A 2 0.76 -26.05 18.46
C PRO A 2 -0.72 -26.15 18.86
N LYS A 3 -1.01 -25.70 20.05
CA LYS A 3 -2.34 -25.65 20.67
C LYS A 3 -3.17 -24.54 20.03
N GLN A 4 -4.32 -24.92 19.51
CA GLN A 4 -5.36 -24.00 19.09
C GLN A 4 -5.96 -23.26 20.30
N ILE A 5 -5.94 -21.93 20.26
CA ILE A 5 -6.67 -21.09 21.20
C ILE A 5 -8.07 -20.86 20.63
N LYS A 6 -9.06 -21.49 21.29
CA LYS A 6 -10.49 -21.26 21.02
C LYS A 6 -10.92 -19.99 21.74
N THR A 7 -11.35 -18.98 21.00
CA THR A 7 -12.10 -17.85 21.55
C THR A 7 -13.60 -18.10 21.44
N ASN A 8 -14.29 -17.97 22.54
CA ASN A 8 -15.74 -18.14 22.68
C ASN A 8 -16.47 -16.82 22.36
N PRO A 9 -17.64 -16.86 21.70
CA PRO A 9 -18.43 -15.67 21.44
C PRO A 9 -19.52 -15.50 22.52
N HIS A 10 -19.64 -14.35 23.12
CA HIS A 10 -20.83 -13.94 23.87
C HIS A 10 -21.37 -12.59 23.46
N ARG A 11 -22.55 -12.68 22.79
CA ARG A 11 -23.75 -11.84 22.92
C ARG A 11 -23.62 -10.32 23.03
N ALA A 12 -24.12 -9.63 22.05
CA ALA A 12 -24.79 -8.36 22.27
C ALA A 12 -25.99 -8.20 21.31
N ALA A 13 -27.04 -7.63 21.86
CA ALA A 13 -28.39 -7.58 21.42
C ALA A 13 -28.63 -6.64 20.22
N ALA A 14 -29.66 -6.99 19.45
CA ALA A 14 -30.24 -6.21 18.38
C ALA A 14 -30.84 -4.90 18.87
N VAL A 15 -30.56 -3.82 18.14
CA VAL A 15 -31.45 -2.66 18.07
C VAL A 15 -31.75 -2.40 16.59
N ILE A 16 -33.00 -2.65 16.26
CA ILE A 16 -33.59 -2.33 14.95
C ILE A 16 -33.94 -0.85 14.98
N LEU A 17 -33.39 -0.08 14.04
CA LEU A 17 -33.93 1.24 13.73
C LEU A 17 -34.13 1.36 12.22
N SER A 18 -35.39 1.30 11.81
CA SER A 18 -35.86 1.50 10.46
C SER A 18 -35.86 2.98 10.14
N VAL A 19 -35.16 3.41 9.08
CA VAL A 19 -35.41 4.72 8.44
C VAL A 19 -35.35 4.59 6.92
N ALA A 20 -36.49 4.89 6.38
CA ALA A 20 -36.99 5.30 5.07
C ALA A 20 -36.03 5.46 3.88
N LEU A 21 -36.57 4.98 2.74
CA LEU A 21 -36.22 5.27 1.35
C LEU A 21 -35.91 6.75 1.12
N ALA A 22 -34.75 7.01 0.54
CA ALA A 22 -34.49 8.23 -0.21
C ALA A 22 -33.96 7.84 -1.61
N ALA A 23 -34.62 8.45 -2.59
CA ALA A 23 -34.49 8.24 -4.01
C ALA A 23 -33.06 8.14 -4.55
N GLY A 24 -32.87 7.16 -5.44
CA GLY A 24 -31.61 6.98 -6.17
C GLY A 24 -31.29 8.19 -7.04
N VAL A 25 -30.21 8.85 -6.71
CA VAL A 25 -29.47 9.71 -7.63
C VAL A 25 -28.45 8.82 -8.31
N PRO A 26 -28.41 8.72 -9.64
CA PRO A 26 -27.36 7.96 -10.31
C PRO A 26 -26.02 8.64 -9.99
N PHE A 27 -25.16 7.94 -9.28
CA PHE A 27 -23.76 8.33 -9.10
C PHE A 27 -23.09 8.16 -10.47
N GLN A 28 -23.08 9.21 -11.27
CA GLN A 28 -22.17 9.30 -12.40
C GLN A 28 -20.76 9.40 -11.81
N ALA A 29 -20.00 8.34 -11.93
CA ALA A 29 -18.56 8.39 -11.76
C ALA A 29 -18.01 9.35 -12.83
N ALA A 30 -17.87 10.61 -12.46
CA ALA A 30 -17.07 11.53 -13.22
C ALA A 30 -15.65 11.01 -13.10
N SER A 31 -15.08 10.48 -14.19
CA SER A 31 -13.65 10.32 -14.35
C SER A 31 -13.04 11.72 -14.23
N ALA A 32 -12.72 12.11 -13.00
CA ALA A 32 -11.90 13.29 -12.77
C ALA A 32 -10.57 13.01 -13.47
N LYS A 33 -10.17 13.89 -14.38
CA LYS A 33 -8.80 13.87 -14.93
C LYS A 33 -7.86 13.95 -13.74
N ILE A 34 -7.17 12.85 -13.48
CA ILE A 34 -6.18 12.73 -12.43
C ILE A 34 -5.07 13.72 -12.75
N ASN A 35 -4.94 14.74 -11.92
CA ASN A 35 -4.05 15.88 -12.17
C ASN A 35 -2.82 15.86 -11.24
N SER A 36 -2.64 14.78 -10.47
CA SER A 36 -1.49 14.62 -9.57
C SER A 36 -0.19 14.61 -10.38
N LYS A 37 0.71 15.50 -10.01
CA LYS A 37 2.03 15.66 -10.63
C LYS A 37 3.03 14.72 -9.95
N LEU A 38 2.81 13.41 -10.04
CA LEU A 38 3.82 12.47 -9.57
C LEU A 38 5.14 12.72 -10.33
N VAL A 39 6.23 12.78 -9.58
CA VAL A 39 7.57 12.90 -10.17
C VAL A 39 8.25 11.54 -10.19
N GLU A 40 8.92 11.25 -11.30
CA GLU A 40 9.75 10.07 -11.43
C GLU A 40 10.98 10.24 -10.53
N HIS A 41 11.18 9.27 -9.64
CA HIS A 41 12.27 9.36 -8.68
C HIS A 41 12.69 7.98 -8.17
N LYS A 42 13.89 7.94 -7.59
CA LYS A 42 14.39 6.83 -6.79
C LYS A 42 14.72 7.34 -5.39
N ALA A 43 14.05 6.78 -4.39
CA ALA A 43 14.18 7.16 -2.98
C ALA A 43 14.81 6.02 -2.17
N PHE A 44 15.69 6.37 -1.23
CA PHE A 44 16.38 5.41 -0.37
C PHE A 44 16.02 5.69 1.09
N TYR A 45 15.66 4.62 1.80
CA TYR A 45 15.21 4.69 3.19
C TYR A 45 16.06 3.84 4.11
N GLU A 46 16.27 4.33 5.31
CA GLU A 46 16.73 3.52 6.44
C GLU A 46 15.53 3.03 7.23
N MET A 47 15.50 1.73 7.51
CA MET A 47 14.40 1.08 8.22
C MET A 47 14.84 0.65 9.60
N GLN A 48 13.95 0.83 10.58
CA GLN A 48 14.20 0.49 11.98
C GLN A 48 12.91 0.07 12.69
N MET A 49 13.05 -0.52 13.86
CA MET A 49 11.93 -0.75 14.76
C MET A 49 11.27 0.58 15.13
N GLY A 50 9.95 0.66 14.97
CA GLY A 50 9.11 1.72 15.50
C GLY A 50 8.57 1.36 16.89
N GLU A 51 7.26 1.44 17.06
CA GLU A 51 6.60 1.03 18.30
C GLU A 51 6.62 -0.49 18.47
N ARG A 52 6.65 -0.95 19.72
CA ARG A 52 6.63 -2.36 20.08
C ARG A 52 5.79 -2.58 21.31
N LEU A 53 4.85 -3.52 21.26
CA LEU A 53 4.16 -3.99 22.45
C LEU A 53 5.03 -4.96 23.26
N GLN A 54 4.77 -5.05 24.57
CA GLN A 54 5.56 -5.90 25.49
C GLN A 54 5.48 -7.40 25.17
N ASN A 55 4.42 -7.84 24.50
CA ASN A 55 4.20 -9.24 24.10
C ASN A 55 4.70 -9.57 22.69
N SER A 56 5.29 -8.63 21.99
CA SER A 56 5.87 -8.89 20.67
C SER A 56 7.09 -9.81 20.79
N HIS A 57 7.14 -10.81 19.93
CA HIS A 57 8.30 -11.70 19.81
C HIS A 57 9.46 -11.07 19.04
N ILE A 58 9.26 -9.98 18.31
CA ILE A 58 10.29 -9.22 17.62
C ILE A 58 10.81 -8.14 18.56
N VAL A 59 12.12 -8.09 18.77
CA VAL A 59 12.76 -7.16 19.72
C VAL A 59 13.60 -6.08 19.03
N ASN A 60 13.99 -6.30 17.79
CA ASN A 60 14.68 -5.30 16.97
C ASN A 60 14.45 -5.52 15.50
N ILE A 61 14.44 -4.43 14.75
CA ILE A 61 14.37 -4.41 13.28
C ILE A 61 15.37 -3.39 12.79
N ASN A 62 16.13 -3.73 11.76
CA ASN A 62 16.97 -2.80 11.03
C ASN A 62 17.01 -3.21 9.56
N GLY A 63 17.17 -2.24 8.69
CA GLY A 63 17.16 -2.52 7.26
C GLY A 63 17.30 -1.27 6.42
N MET A 64 17.15 -1.46 5.13
CA MET A 64 17.08 -0.41 4.12
C MET A 64 16.10 -0.79 3.03
N SER A 65 15.51 0.21 2.39
CA SER A 65 14.75 0.02 1.17
C SER A 65 15.11 1.06 0.11
N ALA A 66 14.91 0.69 -1.14
CA ALA A 66 14.93 1.58 -2.28
C ALA A 66 13.58 1.46 -2.98
N PHE A 67 12.96 2.60 -3.25
CA PHE A 67 11.71 2.69 -3.98
C PHE A 67 11.91 3.57 -5.21
N ALA A 68 11.51 3.08 -6.39
CA ALA A 68 11.52 3.86 -7.61
C ALA A 68 10.15 3.90 -8.26
N ILE A 69 9.78 5.05 -8.80
CA ILE A 69 8.67 5.17 -9.74
C ILE A 69 9.17 5.79 -11.03
N GLU A 70 8.80 5.16 -12.11
CA GLU A 70 9.21 5.51 -13.47
C GLU A 70 7.96 5.55 -14.35
N ARG A 71 7.97 6.40 -15.34
CA ARG A 71 6.89 6.47 -16.31
C ARG A 71 7.37 5.99 -17.67
N ASP A 72 6.65 5.05 -18.26
CA ASP A 72 6.75 4.81 -19.71
C ASP A 72 5.65 5.56 -20.46
N CYS A 73 5.54 5.35 -21.78
CA CYS A 73 4.55 6.05 -22.61
C CYS A 73 3.10 5.60 -22.38
N THR A 74 2.87 4.56 -21.59
CA THR A 74 1.56 3.90 -21.46
C THR A 74 1.12 3.68 -20.00
N GLY A 75 2.05 3.87 -19.05
CA GLY A 75 1.77 3.60 -17.67
C GLY A 75 2.90 3.97 -16.72
N TRP A 76 2.78 3.46 -15.51
CA TRP A 76 3.73 3.65 -14.41
C TRP A 76 4.34 2.32 -14.02
N ARG A 77 5.65 2.30 -13.84
CA ARG A 77 6.40 1.21 -13.25
C ARG A 77 6.81 1.61 -11.85
N SER A 78 6.60 0.73 -10.88
CA SER A 78 7.16 0.87 -9.54
C SER A 78 8.06 -0.30 -9.21
N ILE A 79 9.17 0.00 -8.53
CA ILE A 79 10.14 -0.99 -8.07
C ILE A 79 10.38 -0.73 -6.61
N GLU A 80 10.32 -1.78 -5.79
CA GLU A 80 10.67 -1.72 -4.38
C GLU A 80 11.64 -2.85 -4.06
N ASP A 81 12.80 -2.46 -3.57
CA ASP A 81 13.81 -3.38 -3.03
C ASP A 81 13.93 -3.14 -1.53
N TYR A 82 13.91 -4.18 -0.72
CA TYR A 82 14.28 -4.03 0.68
C TYR A 82 15.14 -5.19 1.21
N MET A 83 15.94 -4.86 2.19
CA MET A 83 16.66 -5.79 3.03
C MET A 83 16.36 -5.46 4.49
N ILE A 84 15.70 -6.36 5.19
CA ILE A 84 15.32 -6.19 6.59
C ILE A 84 15.85 -7.35 7.42
N GLN A 85 16.38 -7.05 8.59
CA GLN A 85 16.71 -8.03 9.61
C GLN A 85 15.78 -7.90 10.80
N PHE A 86 15.07 -8.96 11.10
CA PHE A 86 14.25 -9.11 12.29
C PHE A 86 15.02 -9.88 13.35
N VAL A 87 15.01 -9.38 14.58
CA VAL A 87 15.64 -10.06 15.74
C VAL A 87 14.54 -10.49 16.68
N ALA A 88 14.47 -11.79 16.98
CA ALA A 88 13.51 -12.35 17.91
C ALA A 88 13.99 -12.30 19.35
N GLU A 89 13.07 -12.27 20.32
CA GLU A 89 13.36 -12.32 21.75
C GLU A 89 14.15 -13.58 22.15
N SER A 90 13.94 -14.68 21.41
CA SER A 90 14.72 -15.94 21.60
C SER A 90 16.18 -15.86 21.18
N GLY A 91 16.65 -14.72 20.63
CA GLY A 91 17.99 -14.50 20.11
C GLY A 91 18.20 -14.97 18.67
N GLY A 92 17.17 -15.52 18.01
CA GLY A 92 17.20 -15.81 16.57
C GLY A 92 17.07 -14.53 15.74
N SER A 93 17.57 -14.55 14.50
CA SER A 93 17.33 -13.46 13.56
C SER A 93 16.96 -14.00 12.19
N ASP A 94 16.01 -13.34 11.53
CA ASP A 94 15.68 -13.57 10.14
C ASP A 94 16.10 -12.38 9.30
N ARG A 95 16.68 -12.66 8.14
CA ARG A 95 16.99 -11.65 7.13
C ARG A 95 16.14 -11.91 5.92
N VAL A 96 15.34 -10.91 5.58
CA VAL A 96 14.45 -10.92 4.42
C VAL A 96 14.99 -9.95 3.37
N LEU A 97 15.14 -10.46 2.16
CA LEU A 97 15.41 -9.69 0.94
C LEU A 97 14.16 -9.75 0.10
N SER A 98 13.70 -8.63 -0.44
CA SER A 98 12.58 -8.61 -1.37
C SER A 98 12.87 -7.69 -2.53
N HIS A 99 12.42 -8.11 -3.69
CA HIS A 99 12.31 -7.32 -4.89
C HIS A 99 10.86 -7.41 -5.39
N PHE A 100 10.20 -6.28 -5.45
CA PHE A 100 8.87 -6.15 -6.01
C PHE A 100 8.92 -5.20 -7.20
N GLU A 101 8.40 -5.64 -8.33
CA GLU A 101 8.24 -4.80 -9.51
C GLU A 101 6.79 -4.86 -9.97
N SER A 102 6.21 -3.71 -10.34
CA SER A 102 4.89 -3.67 -10.94
C SER A 102 4.80 -2.65 -12.06
N TRP A 103 3.87 -2.88 -12.96
CA TRP A 103 3.49 -1.95 -14.01
C TRP A 103 1.97 -1.75 -14.02
N GLU A 104 1.53 -0.51 -14.11
CA GLU A 104 0.13 -0.10 -14.10
C GLU A 104 -0.16 0.81 -15.30
N ALA A 105 -1.14 0.44 -16.13
CA ALA A 105 -1.57 1.24 -17.27
C ALA A 105 -2.19 2.58 -16.82
N ASP A 106 -1.93 3.65 -17.57
CA ASP A 106 -2.56 4.98 -17.35
C ASP A 106 -4.09 4.91 -17.39
N SER A 107 -4.65 4.00 -18.17
CA SER A 107 -6.09 3.72 -18.25
C SER A 107 -6.67 3.08 -16.98
N GLY A 108 -5.81 2.52 -16.10
CA GLY A 108 -6.22 1.84 -14.88
C GLY A 108 -6.95 0.51 -15.11
N ASP A 109 -6.83 -0.07 -16.31
CA ASP A 109 -7.48 -1.32 -16.71
C ASP A 109 -6.53 -2.53 -16.71
N LYS A 110 -5.23 -2.29 -16.61
CA LYS A 110 -4.20 -3.33 -16.61
C LYS A 110 -3.17 -3.11 -15.52
N TYR A 111 -2.76 -4.23 -14.93
CA TYR A 111 -1.72 -4.27 -13.92
C TYR A 111 -0.94 -5.57 -14.04
N SER A 112 0.37 -5.52 -13.91
CA SER A 112 1.23 -6.69 -13.78
C SER A 112 2.22 -6.49 -12.66
N PHE A 113 2.66 -7.59 -12.06
CA PHE A 113 3.61 -7.57 -10.95
C PHE A 113 4.43 -8.84 -10.89
N ASP A 114 5.63 -8.71 -10.35
CA ASP A 114 6.55 -9.78 -10.03
C ASP A 114 7.16 -9.53 -8.65
N ILE A 115 7.25 -10.60 -7.85
CA ILE A 115 7.83 -10.58 -6.51
C ILE A 115 8.86 -11.68 -6.39
N MET A 116 10.01 -11.32 -5.86
CA MET A 116 11.01 -12.25 -5.38
C MET A 116 11.27 -11.92 -3.91
N GLU A 117 11.08 -12.89 -3.03
CA GLU A 117 11.38 -12.78 -1.61
C GLU A 117 12.28 -13.94 -1.18
N GLU A 118 13.31 -13.63 -0.40
CA GLU A 118 14.22 -14.61 0.20
C GLU A 118 14.34 -14.34 1.70
N SER A 119 13.86 -15.29 2.49
CA SER A 119 14.01 -15.33 3.95
C SER A 119 15.05 -16.37 4.35
N SER A 120 15.86 -16.06 5.35
CA SER A 120 16.83 -17.03 5.89
C SER A 120 16.15 -18.23 6.59
N PHE A 121 14.86 -18.13 6.93
CA PHE A 121 14.08 -19.23 7.52
C PHE A 121 13.16 -19.93 6.52
N GLU A 122 12.47 -19.19 5.67
CA GLU A 122 11.46 -19.73 4.76
C GLU A 122 12.02 -20.08 3.39
N GLY A 123 13.25 -19.61 3.09
CA GLY A 123 13.86 -19.77 1.76
C GLY A 123 13.31 -18.74 0.77
N ARG A 124 13.41 -19.08 -0.52
CA ARG A 124 13.04 -18.21 -1.63
C ARG A 124 11.65 -18.51 -2.15
N LYS A 125 10.88 -17.44 -2.37
CA LYS A 125 9.58 -17.43 -3.04
C LYS A 125 9.67 -16.51 -4.25
N ASP A 126 9.21 -16.97 -5.40
CA ASP A 126 9.10 -16.16 -6.62
C ASP A 126 7.67 -16.32 -7.15
N PHE A 127 6.95 -15.23 -7.31
CA PHE A 127 5.64 -15.27 -7.94
C PHE A 127 5.31 -13.91 -8.57
N GLY A 128 4.34 -13.94 -9.46
CA GLY A 128 3.87 -12.75 -10.12
C GLY A 128 2.45 -12.96 -10.63
N GLY A 129 1.95 -11.98 -11.34
CA GLY A 129 0.61 -12.06 -11.89
C GLY A 129 0.26 -10.87 -12.76
N PHE A 130 -0.95 -10.94 -13.27
CA PHE A 130 -1.51 -9.84 -14.05
C PHE A 130 -3.01 -9.70 -13.81
N VAL A 131 -3.51 -8.52 -14.07
CA VAL A 131 -4.91 -8.14 -13.96
C VAL A 131 -5.35 -7.45 -15.24
N GLU A 132 -6.55 -7.77 -15.69
CA GLU A 132 -7.29 -7.01 -16.69
C GLU A 132 -8.69 -6.72 -16.18
N ILE A 133 -9.10 -5.44 -16.20
CA ILE A 133 -10.43 -4.99 -15.78
C ILE A 133 -11.01 -4.12 -16.89
N ALA A 134 -12.15 -4.52 -17.45
CA ALA A 134 -12.88 -3.63 -18.37
C ALA A 134 -13.51 -2.49 -17.56
N SER A 135 -13.53 -1.30 -18.15
CA SER A 135 -14.05 -0.10 -17.47
C SER A 135 -15.48 -0.30 -16.97
N GLY A 136 -15.67 -0.17 -15.65
CA GLY A 136 -16.98 -0.32 -14.99
C GLY A 136 -17.44 -1.76 -14.77
N GLU A 137 -16.62 -2.75 -15.10
CA GLU A 137 -16.92 -4.17 -14.91
C GLU A 137 -16.08 -4.78 -13.78
N ASP A 138 -16.44 -5.99 -13.36
CA ASP A 138 -15.62 -6.81 -12.48
C ASP A 138 -14.43 -7.35 -13.28
N GLY A 139 -13.28 -7.49 -12.62
CA GLY A 139 -12.05 -8.04 -13.20
C GLY A 139 -11.64 -9.36 -12.57
N ASN A 140 -10.53 -9.89 -13.07
CA ASN A 140 -9.86 -11.05 -12.48
C ASN A 140 -8.36 -10.79 -12.41
N ALA A 141 -7.76 -11.23 -11.31
CA ALA A 141 -6.32 -11.30 -11.15
C ALA A 141 -5.87 -12.76 -11.29
N TYR A 142 -4.82 -12.99 -12.05
CA TYR A 142 -4.23 -14.30 -12.30
C TYR A 142 -2.82 -14.33 -11.74
N PHE A 143 -2.47 -15.42 -11.08
CA PHE A 143 -1.19 -15.60 -10.40
C PHE A 143 -0.38 -16.73 -11.06
N THR A 144 0.93 -16.52 -11.20
CA THR A 144 1.83 -17.52 -11.79
C THR A 144 1.95 -18.80 -10.95
N MET A 145 1.76 -18.69 -9.62
CA MET A 145 1.78 -19.84 -8.70
C MET A 145 0.54 -20.72 -8.82
N GLU A 146 -0.60 -20.12 -9.17
CA GLU A 146 -1.91 -20.78 -9.23
C GLU A 146 -2.63 -20.40 -10.53
N PRO A 147 -2.10 -20.83 -11.70
CA PRO A 147 -2.58 -20.36 -13.00
C PRO A 147 -4.05 -20.75 -13.30
N ASP A 148 -4.56 -21.77 -12.62
CA ASP A 148 -5.94 -22.24 -12.78
C ASP A 148 -6.93 -21.55 -11.83
N SER A 149 -6.44 -20.67 -10.91
CA SER A 149 -7.24 -19.89 -10.00
C SER A 149 -7.20 -18.40 -10.34
N ALA A 150 -8.31 -17.72 -10.09
CA ALA A 150 -8.40 -16.28 -10.27
C ALA A 150 -9.03 -15.63 -9.06
N VAL A 151 -8.44 -14.53 -8.60
CA VAL A 151 -9.06 -13.66 -7.59
C VAL A 151 -10.00 -12.69 -8.30
N LYS A 152 -11.28 -12.71 -7.94
CA LYS A 152 -12.26 -11.78 -8.47
C LYS A 152 -12.05 -10.39 -7.90
N LEU A 153 -12.04 -9.41 -8.78
CA LEU A 153 -11.89 -8.01 -8.45
C LEU A 153 -13.23 -7.30 -8.71
N PRO A 154 -13.87 -6.72 -7.67
CA PRO A 154 -15.08 -5.95 -7.87
C PRO A 154 -14.83 -4.73 -8.75
N SER A 155 -15.86 -4.31 -9.48
CA SER A 155 -15.84 -3.05 -10.21
C SER A 155 -15.40 -1.89 -9.32
N GLY A 156 -14.54 -1.02 -9.85
CA GLY A 156 -13.96 0.09 -9.10
C GLY A 156 -12.75 -0.27 -8.25
N THR A 157 -12.23 -1.50 -8.34
CA THR A 157 -10.91 -1.84 -7.79
C THR A 157 -9.84 -0.98 -8.46
N VAL A 158 -8.97 -0.38 -7.67
CA VAL A 158 -7.83 0.44 -8.13
C VAL A 158 -6.51 -0.28 -7.87
N PHE A 159 -5.48 0.11 -8.63
CA PHE A 159 -4.11 -0.37 -8.45
C PHE A 159 -3.27 0.62 -7.62
N PRO A 160 -2.07 0.25 -7.15
CA PRO A 160 -1.30 1.06 -6.22
C PRO A 160 -1.02 2.48 -6.67
N MET A 161 -0.60 2.71 -7.91
CA MET A 161 -0.30 4.06 -8.40
C MET A 161 -1.56 4.90 -8.55
N GLN A 162 -2.67 4.31 -9.01
CA GLN A 162 -3.96 4.99 -9.05
C GLN A 162 -4.47 5.32 -7.65
N HIS A 163 -4.26 4.43 -6.67
CA HIS A 163 -4.62 4.68 -5.27
C HIS A 163 -3.85 5.88 -4.71
N VAL A 164 -2.53 5.96 -4.92
CA VAL A 164 -1.70 7.10 -4.51
C VAL A 164 -2.20 8.40 -5.16
N ARG A 165 -2.44 8.40 -6.48
CA ARG A 165 -2.98 9.57 -7.19
C ARG A 165 -4.33 10.01 -6.62
N ASN A 166 -5.25 9.06 -6.36
CA ASN A 166 -6.55 9.35 -5.76
C ASN A 166 -6.41 9.98 -4.37
N ILE A 167 -5.46 9.53 -3.56
CA ILE A 167 -5.16 10.10 -2.24
C ILE A 167 -4.69 11.55 -2.40
N LEU A 168 -3.74 11.83 -3.30
CA LEU A 168 -3.23 13.18 -3.55
C LEU A 168 -4.32 14.13 -4.06
N ASP A 169 -5.12 13.73 -5.06
CA ASP A 169 -6.22 14.53 -5.58
C ASP A 169 -7.25 14.87 -4.48
N HIS A 170 -7.51 13.92 -3.57
CA HIS A 170 -8.40 14.16 -2.44
C HIS A 170 -7.78 15.09 -1.39
N ALA A 171 -6.48 14.94 -1.13
CA ALA A 171 -5.73 15.80 -0.21
C ALA A 171 -5.73 17.25 -0.70
N GLU A 172 -5.43 17.49 -1.99
CA GLU A 172 -5.48 18.80 -2.63
C GLU A 172 -6.89 19.40 -2.61
N ALA A 173 -7.93 18.57 -2.79
CA ALA A 173 -9.32 18.98 -2.68
C ALA A 173 -9.80 19.21 -1.23
N GLY A 174 -8.92 19.03 -0.23
CA GLY A 174 -9.24 19.21 1.20
C GLY A 174 -10.13 18.11 1.79
N LYS A 175 -10.32 16.99 1.09
CA LYS A 175 -11.07 15.83 1.59
C LYS A 175 -10.23 15.06 2.59
N LYS A 176 -10.86 14.62 3.68
CA LYS A 176 -10.16 14.04 4.84
C LYS A 176 -10.27 12.52 4.95
N ILE A 177 -11.28 11.93 4.35
CA ILE A 177 -11.56 10.49 4.46
C ILE A 177 -11.84 9.95 3.07
N ILE A 178 -11.17 8.84 2.72
CA ILE A 178 -11.26 8.19 1.42
C ILE A 178 -11.32 6.69 1.66
N GLY A 179 -12.29 6.01 1.02
CA GLY A 179 -12.34 4.55 0.96
C GLY A 179 -12.01 4.07 -0.45
N ALA A 180 -11.31 2.96 -0.55
CA ALA A 180 -11.04 2.29 -1.82
C ALA A 180 -11.00 0.77 -1.66
N THR A 181 -11.17 0.05 -2.76
CA THR A 181 -10.77 -1.35 -2.90
C THR A 181 -9.51 -1.36 -3.74
N VAL A 182 -8.42 -1.89 -3.18
CA VAL A 182 -7.09 -1.87 -3.81
C VAL A 182 -6.63 -3.30 -4.06
N PHE A 183 -6.15 -3.55 -5.27
CA PHE A 183 -5.40 -4.76 -5.58
C PHE A 183 -3.91 -4.45 -5.46
N THR A 184 -3.23 -5.05 -4.50
CA THR A 184 -1.85 -4.70 -4.12
C THR A 184 -0.78 -5.48 -4.88
N GLY A 185 -1.15 -6.62 -5.49
CA GLY A 185 -0.17 -7.53 -6.09
C GLY A 185 0.56 -8.42 -5.08
N ALA A 186 0.12 -8.48 -3.82
CA ALA A 186 0.63 -9.43 -2.83
C ALA A 186 0.16 -10.88 -3.13
N GLU A 187 0.46 -11.82 -2.23
CA GLU A 187 -0.04 -13.20 -2.35
C GLU A 187 -1.58 -13.25 -2.50
N PRO A 188 -2.16 -14.26 -3.16
CA PRO A 188 -3.59 -14.29 -3.52
C PRO A 188 -4.55 -13.97 -2.37
N ASP A 189 -4.27 -14.46 -1.16
CA ASP A 189 -5.12 -14.28 0.03
C ASP A 189 -5.08 -12.86 0.61
N SER A 190 -4.09 -12.06 0.24
CA SER A 190 -3.84 -10.70 0.72
C SER A 190 -3.76 -9.65 -0.39
N ALA A 191 -3.90 -10.05 -1.65
CA ALA A 191 -3.75 -9.16 -2.79
C ALA A 191 -4.89 -8.14 -2.92
N LEU A 192 -6.12 -8.51 -2.54
CA LEU A 192 -7.28 -7.61 -2.59
C LEU A 192 -7.61 -7.09 -1.20
N MET A 193 -7.58 -5.79 -1.01
CA MET A 193 -7.80 -5.13 0.28
C MET A 193 -8.82 -4.00 0.16
N ARG A 194 -9.63 -3.80 1.20
CA ARG A 194 -10.37 -2.55 1.38
C ARG A 194 -9.51 -1.60 2.19
N THR A 195 -9.47 -0.34 1.79
CA THR A 195 -8.73 0.69 2.51
C THR A 195 -9.64 1.76 3.08
N SER A 196 -9.22 2.30 4.21
CA SER A 196 -9.75 3.53 4.78
C SER A 196 -8.58 4.49 5.00
N THR A 197 -8.57 5.58 4.25
CA THR A 197 -7.50 6.57 4.29
C THR A 197 -7.97 7.83 5.01
N VAL A 198 -7.14 8.30 5.95
CA VAL A 198 -7.33 9.59 6.63
C VAL A 198 -6.21 10.53 6.21
N VAL A 199 -6.58 11.69 5.68
CA VAL A 199 -5.65 12.74 5.26
C VAL A 199 -5.60 13.84 6.33
N GLY A 200 -4.43 14.05 6.92
CA GLY A 200 -4.13 15.12 7.86
C GLY A 200 -4.07 16.51 7.21
N GLY A 201 -3.67 17.51 7.98
CA GLY A 201 -3.41 18.85 7.46
C GLY A 201 -2.09 18.90 6.68
N TRP A 202 -2.02 19.85 5.75
CA TRP A 202 -0.74 20.21 5.12
C TRP A 202 0.24 20.76 6.16
N ARG A 203 1.50 20.35 6.07
CA ARG A 203 2.62 20.86 6.88
C ARG A 203 3.65 21.48 5.95
N ASP A 204 3.94 22.74 6.17
CA ASP A 204 4.95 23.49 5.40
C ASP A 204 6.33 23.33 6.06
N GLU A 205 6.85 22.14 6.02
CA GLU A 205 8.11 21.74 6.65
C GLU A 205 9.01 21.11 5.57
N PRO A 206 9.84 21.90 4.85
CA PRO A 206 10.75 21.36 3.85
C PRO A 206 11.83 20.48 4.48
N ALA A 207 12.18 19.37 3.81
CA ALA A 207 13.30 18.54 4.19
C ALA A 207 14.55 18.97 3.44
N THR A 208 15.53 19.53 4.16
CA THR A 208 16.80 19.97 3.57
C THR A 208 17.85 18.87 3.57
N GLY A 209 18.65 18.80 2.51
CA GLY A 209 19.78 17.86 2.43
C GLY A 209 19.45 16.44 2.01
N LEU A 210 18.17 16.17 1.62
CA LEU A 210 17.74 14.85 1.15
C LEU A 210 17.61 14.77 -0.40
N GLY A 211 17.85 15.85 -1.10
CA GLY A 211 17.68 16.02 -2.55
C GLY A 211 16.63 17.08 -2.87
N GLU A 212 16.72 17.69 -4.04
CA GLU A 212 15.84 18.79 -4.47
C GLU A 212 14.34 18.41 -4.45
N LEU A 213 14.01 17.16 -4.78
CA LEU A 213 12.64 16.68 -4.77
C LEU A 213 12.01 16.59 -3.38
N ALA A 214 12.81 16.64 -2.30
CA ALA A 214 12.34 16.53 -0.92
C ALA A 214 12.05 17.89 -0.25
N GLU A 215 12.19 19.01 -0.97
CA GLU A 215 12.11 20.37 -0.38
C GLU A 215 10.70 20.94 -0.24
N GLU A 216 9.66 20.17 -0.57
CA GLU A 216 8.26 20.58 -0.43
C GLU A 216 7.69 20.23 0.96
N GLY A 217 6.56 20.85 1.33
CA GLY A 217 5.75 20.41 2.46
C GLY A 217 5.04 19.07 2.19
N TYR A 218 4.26 18.58 3.13
CA TYR A 218 3.63 17.27 3.03
C TYR A 218 2.28 17.19 3.76
N TRP A 219 1.49 16.16 3.42
CA TRP A 219 0.37 15.69 4.23
C TRP A 219 0.78 14.47 5.05
N GLN A 220 0.33 14.43 6.29
CA GLN A 220 0.36 13.21 7.09
C GLN A 220 -0.85 12.36 6.67
N ILE A 221 -0.62 11.15 6.21
CA ILE A 221 -1.65 10.26 5.69
C ILE A 221 -1.59 8.94 6.45
N ASN A 222 -2.75 8.42 6.85
CA ASN A 222 -2.88 7.09 7.42
C ASN A 222 -3.82 6.25 6.55
N VAL A 223 -3.38 5.06 6.16
CA VAL A 223 -4.16 4.08 5.39
C VAL A 223 -4.28 2.81 6.21
N ALA A 224 -5.50 2.46 6.60
CA ALA A 224 -5.83 1.19 7.24
C ALA A 224 -6.29 0.17 6.19
N TYR A 225 -5.74 -1.04 6.23
CA TYR A 225 -5.99 -2.12 5.29
C TYR A 225 -6.80 -3.24 5.93
N PHE A 226 -7.88 -3.65 5.28
CA PHE A 226 -8.82 -4.67 5.74
C PHE A 226 -9.01 -5.73 4.68
N LYS A 227 -9.10 -7.00 5.07
CA LYS A 227 -9.56 -8.04 4.14
C LYS A 227 -10.97 -7.75 3.65
N PRO A 228 -11.31 -8.01 2.38
CA PRO A 228 -12.64 -7.70 1.83
C PRO A 228 -13.80 -8.32 2.61
N SER A 229 -13.60 -9.53 3.13
CA SER A 229 -14.58 -10.29 3.90
C SER A 229 -14.62 -9.94 5.40
N SER A 230 -13.67 -9.13 5.89
CA SER A 230 -13.59 -8.79 7.32
C SER A 230 -14.73 -7.86 7.73
N THR A 231 -15.38 -8.19 8.83
CA THR A 231 -16.33 -7.32 9.56
C THR A 231 -15.69 -6.72 10.82
N SER A 232 -14.42 -7.00 11.06
CA SER A 232 -13.64 -6.40 12.16
C SER A 232 -13.46 -4.91 11.94
N ALA A 233 -13.46 -4.15 13.02
CA ALA A 233 -13.01 -2.76 13.02
C ALA A 233 -11.49 -2.65 13.11
N GLU A 234 -10.79 -3.74 13.44
CA GLU A 234 -9.35 -3.83 13.51
C GLU A 234 -8.78 -4.15 12.13
N PRO A 235 -7.87 -3.32 11.59
CA PRO A 235 -7.22 -3.58 10.31
C PRO A 235 -6.22 -4.74 10.40
N GLU A 236 -5.86 -5.31 9.25
CA GLU A 236 -4.75 -6.28 9.16
C GLU A 236 -3.40 -5.58 9.42
N TYR A 237 -3.26 -4.36 8.91
CA TYR A 237 -2.15 -3.44 9.15
C TYR A 237 -2.53 -2.01 8.78
N GLU A 238 -1.74 -1.06 9.26
CA GLU A 238 -1.86 0.35 8.92
C GLU A 238 -0.53 0.88 8.38
N ILE A 239 -0.61 1.77 7.41
CA ILE A 239 0.56 2.52 6.92
C ILE A 239 0.32 4.00 7.16
N GLN A 240 1.15 4.60 7.98
CA GLN A 240 1.20 6.04 8.16
C GLN A 240 2.39 6.60 7.40
N PHE A 241 2.20 7.67 6.65
CA PHE A 241 3.29 8.27 5.88
C PHE A 241 3.13 9.78 5.69
N SER A 242 4.28 10.45 5.51
CA SER A 242 4.40 11.86 5.16
C SER A 242 4.62 11.98 3.67
N MET A 243 3.58 12.37 2.90
CA MET A 243 3.63 12.43 1.44
C MET A 243 3.54 13.85 0.92
N GLN A 244 4.48 14.23 0.04
CA GLN A 244 4.52 15.50 -0.66
C GLN A 244 3.52 15.54 -1.83
N ALA A 245 3.23 16.74 -2.35
CA ALA A 245 2.35 16.92 -3.50
C ALA A 245 2.87 16.25 -4.78
N ASN A 246 4.17 16.09 -4.90
CA ASN A 246 4.85 15.39 -6.00
C ASN A 246 4.86 13.85 -5.85
N GLY A 247 4.24 13.31 -4.79
CA GLY A 247 4.15 11.88 -4.52
C GLY A 247 5.32 11.27 -3.74
N LEU A 248 6.38 12.06 -3.48
CA LEU A 248 7.50 11.57 -2.66
C LEU A 248 7.04 11.35 -1.21
N VAL A 249 7.36 10.18 -0.68
CA VAL A 249 7.17 9.85 0.73
C VAL A 249 8.46 10.12 1.49
N ARG A 250 8.41 10.93 2.54
CA ARG A 250 9.57 11.31 3.35
C ARG A 250 9.87 10.35 4.48
N GLU A 251 8.81 9.81 5.05
CA GLU A 251 8.86 8.79 6.08
C GLU A 251 7.58 7.96 6.01
N TYR A 252 7.68 6.70 6.40
CA TYR A 252 6.50 5.87 6.59
C TYR A 252 6.69 4.93 7.77
N GLU A 253 5.58 4.52 8.36
CA GLU A 253 5.49 3.53 9.42
C GLU A 253 4.45 2.48 9.04
N ILE A 254 4.84 1.21 9.06
CA ILE A 254 3.94 0.07 8.86
C ILE A 254 3.68 -0.55 10.23
N ASN A 255 2.44 -0.46 10.71
CA ASN A 255 2.01 -1.00 11.99
C ASN A 255 1.29 -2.33 11.80
N TYR A 256 1.85 -3.40 12.36
CA TYR A 256 1.33 -4.77 12.35
C TYR A 256 0.57 -5.14 13.64
N GLY A 257 0.34 -4.17 14.51
CA GLY A 257 -0.36 -4.34 15.80
C GLY A 257 0.58 -4.57 16.97
N ASP A 258 1.43 -5.58 16.96
CA ASP A 258 2.37 -5.88 18.04
C ASP A 258 3.75 -5.22 17.88
N PHE A 259 4.11 -4.82 16.69
CA PHE A 259 5.29 -3.98 16.37
C PHE A 259 5.04 -3.14 15.12
N SER A 260 5.88 -2.15 14.90
CA SER A 260 5.91 -1.38 13.67
C SER A 260 7.30 -1.30 13.06
N ILE A 261 7.36 -1.02 11.76
CA ILE A 261 8.57 -0.73 11.01
C ILE A 261 8.51 0.73 10.58
N MET A 262 9.48 1.51 11.00
CA MET A 262 9.62 2.90 10.58
C MET A 262 10.71 3.00 9.50
N ALA A 263 10.42 3.72 8.44
CA ALA A 263 11.35 4.02 7.35
C ALA A 263 11.51 5.53 7.18
N ASN A 264 12.75 6.00 7.12
CA ASN A 264 13.10 7.41 6.99
C ASN A 264 13.89 7.65 5.72
N LEU A 265 13.46 8.61 4.89
CA LEU A 265 14.18 9.00 3.67
C LEU A 265 15.58 9.45 4.00
N LYS A 266 16.56 8.93 3.28
CA LYS A 266 17.99 9.30 3.37
C LYS A 266 18.45 10.12 2.18
N SER A 267 17.97 9.77 1.00
CA SER A 267 18.22 10.53 -0.23
C SER A 267 17.15 10.22 -1.26
N VAL A 268 16.96 11.15 -2.17
CA VAL A 268 16.13 10.98 -3.36
C VAL A 268 16.85 11.50 -4.59
N GLU A 269 16.72 10.79 -5.69
CA GLU A 269 17.31 11.11 -6.97
C GLU A 269 16.20 11.16 -8.03
N PRO A 270 16.22 12.14 -8.95
CA PRO A 270 15.31 12.13 -10.09
C PRO A 270 15.67 10.98 -11.05
N VAL A 271 14.66 10.42 -11.69
CA VAL A 271 14.82 9.48 -12.80
C VAL A 271 14.63 10.23 -14.12
N GLU A 272 15.41 9.89 -15.13
CA GLU A 272 15.25 10.49 -16.46
C GLU A 272 13.96 10.01 -17.10
N SER A 273 13.07 10.95 -17.45
CA SER A 273 11.80 10.66 -18.10
C SER A 273 12.00 10.13 -19.53
N VAL A 274 11.26 9.12 -19.89
CA VAL A 274 11.23 8.59 -21.26
C VAL A 274 10.49 9.57 -22.16
N SER A 275 11.12 9.97 -23.27
CA SER A 275 10.43 10.81 -24.27
C SER A 275 9.48 9.95 -25.10
N CYS A 276 8.19 10.22 -24.99
CA CYS A 276 7.15 9.57 -25.78
C CYS A 276 6.95 10.34 -27.09
N SER A 277 7.14 9.66 -28.21
CA SER A 277 6.96 10.18 -29.58
C SER A 277 5.60 9.78 -30.17
#